data_7033bdfbcd7ccd7a51686f9a291bf9d0
#
_entry.id   7033bdfbcd7ccd7a51686f9a291bf9d0
#
_cell.length_a   1.000
_cell.length_b   1.000
_cell.length_c   1.000
_cell.angle_alpha   90.00
_cell.angle_beta   90.00
_cell.angle_gamma   90.00
#
_symmetry.space_group_name_H-M   'P 1'
#
loop_
_entity.id
_entity.type
_entity.pdbx_description
1 polymer ?
#
loop_
_entity_poly.entity_id
_entity_poly.type
_entity_poly.pdbx_seq_one_letter_code
_entity_poly.pdbx_strand_id
1 'polypeptide(L)'
;MQLRTEHIYREFLRLTRRLSNSQIMMLLAVVVGILAGLGTYLFEILLHGIKSGLIRWFPVDSAHVLFLIYPAIGIILATLFVKYIVRDNISEGVTRVLYAMSSRNSRIPGHNCWTSIVGGATTIGFGGSVGPEAPIVLTGAAIGSNVGRLARLNYKHTTLLLCCGAGAALAAIFKAPITGVVFVLEILMLDITAGSVIPLLIASITATTMAFMLRGFDPILAVTLQPQDAFELWQIPLFILLGVCCGLMSWYFTSTNLRVGNFFRKIDSQYKKWLVGGAVLGILIFIFPPLYGEGYEGFMSLMHGRAQELFDNSLFYRFREIDWVVILFVIATMFFKVIAMASTNAAGGVGGTFAPSLFVGAFTGASIALLCNAFFDWDVSVVSFTLVGMAGVMSGVMKAPLTSIFLIAELSNGYGLFIPLMITACISFAVDYYLDPDSIYTCLLYTSDRCRRLV
;
A
#
# COMPACT_ATOMS: atom_id res chain seq x y z
N MET A 1 31.72 17.94 -0.47
CA MET A 1 30.38 17.69 -1.01
C MET A 1 29.94 18.82 -1.98
N GLN A 2 30.08 20.10 -1.63
CA GLN A 2 29.68 21.24 -2.48
C GLN A 2 30.34 21.28 -3.86
N LEU A 3 31.64 21.00 -3.97
CA LEU A 3 32.38 21.00 -5.26
C LEU A 3 31.85 19.95 -6.26
N ARG A 4 31.41 18.80 -5.77
CA ARG A 4 30.86 17.71 -6.61
C ARG A 4 29.47 18.05 -7.16
N THR A 5 28.66 18.74 -6.36
CA THR A 5 27.32 19.21 -6.78
C THR A 5 27.42 20.35 -7.80
N GLU A 6 28.41 21.21 -7.70
CA GLU A 6 28.65 22.27 -8.70
C GLU A 6 29.11 21.72 -10.05
N HIS A 7 29.94 20.67 -10.06
CA HIS A 7 30.36 20.03 -11.30
C HIS A 7 29.17 19.37 -12.02
N ILE A 8 28.33 18.60 -11.31
CA ILE A 8 27.12 17.97 -11.86
C ILE A 8 26.17 19.05 -12.41
N TYR A 9 25.99 20.16 -11.70
CA TYR A 9 25.13 21.25 -12.14
C TYR A 9 25.67 21.95 -13.41
N ARG A 10 26.97 22.15 -13.53
CA ARG A 10 27.59 22.74 -14.74
C ARG A 10 27.42 21.84 -15.96
N GLU A 11 27.61 20.53 -15.81
CA GLU A 11 27.36 19.56 -16.88
C GLU A 11 25.88 19.52 -17.26
N PHE A 12 24.99 19.53 -16.30
CA PHE A 12 23.52 19.61 -16.53
C PHE A 12 23.17 20.89 -17.32
N LEU A 13 23.72 22.06 -16.95
CA LEU A 13 23.51 23.32 -17.67
C LEU A 13 24.04 23.28 -19.10
N ARG A 14 25.15 22.59 -19.36
CA ARG A 14 25.68 22.42 -20.71
C ARG A 14 24.75 21.58 -21.58
N LEU A 15 24.26 20.47 -21.04
CA LEU A 15 23.34 19.56 -21.73
C LEU A 15 21.96 20.21 -21.99
N THR A 16 21.50 21.04 -21.09
CA THR A 16 20.14 21.62 -21.15
C THR A 16 20.08 23.01 -21.79
N ARG A 17 21.21 23.57 -22.18
CA ARG A 17 21.32 24.96 -22.70
C ARG A 17 20.47 25.29 -23.95
N ARG A 18 20.02 24.24 -24.68
CA ARG A 18 19.18 24.35 -25.90
C ARG A 18 17.74 23.83 -25.66
N LEU A 19 17.43 23.37 -24.46
CA LEU A 19 16.13 22.76 -24.17
C LEU A 19 15.18 23.77 -23.53
N SER A 20 13.90 23.67 -23.89
CA SER A 20 12.83 24.40 -23.19
C SER A 20 12.61 23.87 -21.79
N ASN A 21 12.04 24.66 -20.89
CA ASN A 21 11.71 24.23 -19.53
C ASN A 21 10.85 22.95 -19.50
N SER A 22 9.93 22.81 -20.44
CA SER A 22 9.07 21.61 -20.56
C SER A 22 9.90 20.38 -20.95
N GLN A 23 10.83 20.49 -21.89
CA GLN A 23 11.73 19.40 -22.30
C GLN A 23 12.65 18.96 -21.15
N ILE A 24 13.15 19.93 -20.37
CA ILE A 24 13.96 19.63 -19.17
C ILE A 24 13.13 18.84 -18.16
N MET A 25 11.87 19.23 -17.92
CA MET A 25 10.99 18.52 -16.99
C MET A 25 10.71 17.09 -17.46
N MET A 26 10.47 16.86 -18.76
CA MET A 26 10.27 15.51 -19.31
C MET A 26 11.52 14.64 -19.14
N LEU A 27 12.71 15.18 -19.43
CA LEU A 27 13.97 14.46 -19.26
C LEU A 27 14.23 14.10 -17.78
N LEU A 28 13.97 15.05 -16.87
CA LEU A 28 14.11 14.78 -15.43
C LEU A 28 13.05 13.77 -14.94
N ALA A 29 11.85 13.76 -15.52
CA ALA A 29 10.82 12.77 -15.23
C ALA A 29 11.26 11.35 -15.61
N VAL A 30 11.94 11.17 -16.76
CA VAL A 30 12.56 9.88 -17.14
C VAL A 30 13.60 9.45 -16.09
N VAL A 31 14.49 10.35 -15.70
CA VAL A 31 15.54 10.05 -14.70
C VAL A 31 14.90 9.64 -13.36
N VAL A 32 13.89 10.39 -12.91
CA VAL A 32 13.16 10.09 -11.67
C VAL A 32 12.43 8.75 -11.78
N GLY A 33 11.81 8.45 -12.93
CA GLY A 33 11.17 7.17 -13.20
C GLY A 33 12.14 5.98 -13.10
N ILE A 34 13.31 6.08 -13.75
CA ILE A 34 14.35 5.05 -13.65
C ILE A 34 14.79 4.83 -12.20
N LEU A 35 15.12 5.92 -11.50
CA LEU A 35 15.60 5.82 -10.11
C LEU A 35 14.52 5.29 -9.16
N ALA A 36 13.25 5.68 -9.34
CA ALA A 36 12.13 5.17 -8.56
C ALA A 36 11.88 3.68 -8.83
N GLY A 37 11.94 3.25 -10.10
CA GLY A 37 11.83 1.84 -10.48
C GLY A 37 12.95 0.98 -9.88
N LEU A 38 14.19 1.47 -9.91
CA LEU A 38 15.32 0.81 -9.25
C LEU A 38 15.15 0.75 -7.72
N GLY A 39 14.67 1.82 -7.10
CA GLY A 39 14.39 1.86 -5.66
C GLY A 39 13.33 0.84 -5.26
N THR A 40 12.27 0.69 -6.06
CA THR A 40 11.22 -0.32 -5.86
C THR A 40 11.78 -1.74 -6.00
N TYR A 41 12.59 -2.00 -7.01
CA TYR A 41 13.23 -3.30 -7.20
C TYR A 41 14.17 -3.68 -6.04
N LEU A 42 14.97 -2.71 -5.55
CA LEU A 42 15.81 -2.92 -4.37
C LEU A 42 15.00 -3.26 -3.11
N PHE A 43 13.87 -2.61 -2.93
CA PHE A 43 12.95 -2.92 -1.84
C PHE A 43 12.50 -4.38 -1.90
N GLU A 44 12.09 -4.86 -3.07
CA GLU A 44 11.60 -6.23 -3.24
C GLU A 44 12.69 -7.28 -3.06
N ILE A 45 13.89 -7.05 -3.61
CA ILE A 45 15.04 -7.92 -3.36
C ILE A 45 15.29 -8.05 -1.86
N LEU A 46 15.30 -6.93 -1.14
CA LEU A 46 15.53 -6.93 0.29
C LEU A 46 14.41 -7.65 1.05
N LEU A 47 13.14 -7.39 0.67
CA LEU A 47 11.98 -8.05 1.26
C LEU A 47 12.01 -9.57 1.05
N HIS A 48 12.21 -10.01 -0.18
CA HIS A 48 12.30 -11.45 -0.50
C HIS A 48 13.53 -12.10 0.11
N GLY A 49 14.65 -11.38 0.16
CA GLY A 49 15.87 -11.85 0.84
C GLY A 49 15.67 -12.10 2.33
N ILE A 50 14.95 -11.21 3.02
CA ILE A 50 14.60 -11.40 4.44
C ILE A 50 13.63 -12.58 4.59
N LYS A 51 12.53 -12.63 3.82
CA LYS A 51 11.56 -13.73 3.88
C LYS A 51 12.22 -15.10 3.62
N SER A 52 12.99 -15.22 2.54
CA SER A 52 13.66 -16.47 2.18
C SER A 52 14.75 -16.85 3.18
N GLY A 53 15.45 -15.88 3.75
CA GLY A 53 16.41 -16.12 4.84
C GLY A 53 15.76 -16.73 6.07
N LEU A 54 14.62 -16.18 6.51
CA LEU A 54 13.87 -16.68 7.66
C LEU A 54 13.35 -18.11 7.44
N ILE A 55 12.81 -18.41 6.25
CA ILE A 55 12.29 -19.74 5.90
C ILE A 55 13.43 -20.78 5.81
N ARG A 56 14.59 -20.40 5.26
CA ARG A 56 15.74 -21.30 5.08
C ARG A 56 16.42 -21.69 6.37
N TRP A 57 16.39 -20.82 7.38
CA TRP A 57 17.05 -21.06 8.67
C TRP A 57 16.22 -21.92 9.63
N PHE A 58 14.91 -22.03 9.38
CA PHE A 58 14.02 -22.81 10.23
C PHE A 58 13.06 -23.64 9.37
N PRO A 59 13.16 -24.98 9.41
CA PRO A 59 12.28 -25.87 8.62
C PRO A 59 10.80 -25.72 9.00
N VAL A 60 9.95 -25.93 8.02
CA VAL A 60 8.50 -25.68 8.05
C VAL A 60 7.76 -26.36 9.20
N ASP A 61 8.25 -27.50 9.70
CA ASP A 61 7.61 -28.26 10.78
C ASP A 61 7.65 -27.57 12.15
N SER A 62 8.57 -26.62 12.36
CA SER A 62 8.65 -25.80 13.60
C SER A 62 8.13 -24.39 13.43
N ALA A 63 7.59 -24.05 12.26
CA ALA A 63 7.23 -22.68 11.88
C ALA A 63 6.11 -22.06 12.73
N HIS A 64 5.17 -22.87 13.26
CA HIS A 64 4.02 -22.36 14.01
C HIS A 64 4.38 -21.44 15.19
N VAL A 65 5.37 -21.82 16.00
CA VAL A 65 5.78 -21.02 17.17
C VAL A 65 6.61 -19.80 16.76
N LEU A 66 7.35 -19.89 15.65
CA LEU A 66 8.22 -18.82 15.16
C LEU A 66 7.41 -17.65 14.61
N PHE A 67 6.23 -17.91 14.03
CA PHE A 67 5.29 -16.84 13.61
C PHE A 67 4.83 -15.94 14.77
N LEU A 68 4.89 -16.44 16.01
CA LEU A 68 4.60 -15.64 17.19
C LEU A 68 5.69 -14.59 17.48
N ILE A 69 6.96 -14.90 17.18
CA ILE A 69 8.13 -14.11 17.61
C ILE A 69 8.66 -13.22 16.47
N TYR A 70 8.67 -13.68 15.22
CA TYR A 70 9.24 -12.93 14.09
C TYR A 70 8.70 -11.53 13.93
N PRO A 71 7.37 -11.28 14.00
CA PRO A 71 6.84 -9.93 13.85
C PRO A 71 7.32 -8.97 14.93
N ALA A 72 7.47 -9.47 16.18
CA ALA A 72 8.01 -8.68 17.28
C ALA A 72 9.47 -8.28 17.02
N ILE A 73 10.30 -9.22 16.54
CA ILE A 73 11.70 -8.96 16.17
C ILE A 73 11.75 -7.91 15.05
N GLY A 74 10.92 -8.04 14.00
CA GLY A 74 10.88 -7.10 12.89
C GLY A 74 10.54 -5.67 13.33
N ILE A 75 9.53 -5.51 14.19
CA ILE A 75 9.16 -4.21 14.77
C ILE A 75 10.31 -3.62 15.58
N ILE A 76 10.97 -4.43 16.43
CA ILE A 76 12.09 -3.98 17.25
C ILE A 76 13.26 -3.53 16.36
N LEU A 77 13.67 -4.34 15.39
CA LEU A 77 14.76 -4.02 14.46
C LEU A 77 14.46 -2.74 13.65
N ALA A 78 13.27 -2.63 13.09
CA ALA A 78 12.85 -1.45 12.34
C ALA A 78 12.86 -0.19 13.23
N THR A 79 12.34 -0.29 14.46
CA THR A 79 12.31 0.85 15.39
C THR A 79 13.72 1.24 15.85
N LEU A 80 14.61 0.28 16.12
CA LEU A 80 16.01 0.55 16.46
C LEU A 80 16.73 1.23 15.29
N PHE A 81 16.53 0.75 14.06
CA PHE A 81 17.05 1.35 12.86
C PHE A 81 16.59 2.81 12.71
N VAL A 82 15.28 3.07 12.85
CA VAL A 82 14.71 4.42 12.80
C VAL A 82 15.29 5.31 13.89
N LYS A 83 15.38 4.82 15.13
CA LYS A 83 15.83 5.60 16.30
C LYS A 83 17.31 5.95 16.28
N TYR A 84 18.16 5.00 15.93
CA TYR A 84 19.63 5.17 16.07
C TYR A 84 20.32 5.58 14.78
N ILE A 85 19.85 5.08 13.62
CA ILE A 85 20.49 5.32 12.32
C ILE A 85 19.79 6.47 11.59
N VAL A 86 18.47 6.39 11.41
CA VAL A 86 17.72 7.38 10.62
C VAL A 86 17.54 8.69 11.38
N ARG A 87 17.19 8.60 12.66
CA ARG A 87 16.91 9.73 13.56
C ARG A 87 15.83 10.69 13.05
N ASP A 88 14.94 10.17 12.23
CA ASP A 88 13.81 10.90 11.62
C ASP A 88 12.62 9.94 11.51
N ASN A 89 11.37 10.46 11.54
CA ASN A 89 10.19 9.61 11.42
C ASN A 89 9.95 9.23 9.96
N ILE A 90 9.96 7.94 9.63
CA ILE A 90 9.71 7.40 8.29
C ILE A 90 8.47 6.47 8.24
N SER A 91 7.75 6.33 9.36
CA SER A 91 6.66 5.35 9.49
C SER A 91 5.42 5.70 8.67
N GLU A 92 5.12 6.98 8.48
CA GLU A 92 3.91 7.45 7.80
C GLU A 92 4.27 8.06 6.43
N GLY A 93 4.67 7.22 5.46
CA GLY A 93 5.27 7.66 4.21
C GLY A 93 4.44 8.66 3.41
N VAL A 94 3.17 8.35 3.10
CA VAL A 94 2.28 9.23 2.29
C VAL A 94 1.96 10.53 3.04
N THR A 95 1.59 10.45 4.31
CA THR A 95 1.32 11.62 5.16
C THR A 95 2.52 12.56 5.21
N ARG A 96 3.74 11.99 5.23
CA ARG A 96 4.97 12.76 5.22
C ARG A 96 5.23 13.46 3.90
N VAL A 97 4.87 12.85 2.79
CA VAL A 97 4.93 13.48 1.46
C VAL A 97 3.99 14.69 1.41
N LEU A 98 2.74 14.52 1.85
CA LEU A 98 1.76 15.60 1.95
C LEU A 98 2.26 16.75 2.85
N TYR A 99 2.83 16.42 3.99
CA TYR A 99 3.44 17.42 4.88
C TYR A 99 4.62 18.18 4.24
N ALA A 100 5.48 17.47 3.48
CA ALA A 100 6.59 18.10 2.80
C ALA A 100 6.14 19.05 1.68
N MET A 101 5.05 18.72 0.99
CA MET A 101 4.45 19.58 -0.02
C MET A 101 3.84 20.84 0.58
N SER A 102 3.13 20.72 1.71
CA SER A 102 2.42 21.87 2.33
C SER A 102 3.34 22.79 3.13
N SER A 103 4.30 22.26 3.90
CA SER A 103 5.02 23.04 4.91
C SER A 103 6.54 23.13 4.71
N ARG A 104 7.14 22.33 3.81
CA ARG A 104 8.60 22.27 3.64
C ARG A 104 9.10 22.60 2.22
N ASN A 105 8.35 23.34 1.44
CA ASN A 105 8.68 23.65 0.06
C ASN A 105 9.08 22.41 -0.76
N SER A 106 8.37 21.28 -0.56
CA SER A 106 8.61 20.00 -1.22
C SER A 106 10.04 19.43 -1.05
N ARG A 107 10.68 19.74 0.07
CA ARG A 107 12.03 19.27 0.41
C ARG A 107 11.95 18.04 1.33
N ILE A 108 12.35 16.90 0.80
CA ILE A 108 12.50 15.66 1.56
C ILE A 108 14.00 15.37 1.75
N PRO A 109 14.45 15.03 2.98
CA PRO A 109 15.84 14.67 3.24
C PRO A 109 16.33 13.52 2.35
N GLY A 110 17.58 13.59 1.86
CA GLY A 110 18.14 12.62 0.92
C GLY A 110 18.27 11.19 1.48
N HIS A 111 18.38 11.04 2.81
CA HIS A 111 18.42 9.71 3.42
C HIS A 111 17.13 8.90 3.17
N ASN A 112 15.97 9.55 2.98
CA ASN A 112 14.71 8.86 2.70
C ASN A 112 14.69 8.12 1.34
N CYS A 113 15.66 8.37 0.45
CA CYS A 113 15.81 7.59 -0.78
C CYS A 113 16.16 6.11 -0.53
N TRP A 114 16.66 5.76 0.65
CA TRP A 114 17.02 4.37 0.99
C TRP A 114 16.54 3.92 2.38
N THR A 115 16.41 4.84 3.35
CA THR A 115 16.05 4.46 4.73
C THR A 115 14.65 3.90 4.83
N SER A 116 13.70 4.41 4.02
CA SER A 116 12.34 3.89 3.97
C SER A 116 12.28 2.48 3.37
N ILE A 117 13.15 2.19 2.39
CA ILE A 117 13.32 0.84 1.82
C ILE A 117 13.72 -0.15 2.92
N VAL A 118 14.78 0.16 3.67
CA VAL A 118 15.32 -0.73 4.71
C VAL A 118 14.31 -0.92 5.85
N GLY A 119 13.72 0.17 6.34
CA GLY A 119 12.75 0.12 7.44
C GLY A 119 11.49 -0.67 7.07
N GLY A 120 10.93 -0.42 5.87
CA GLY A 120 9.76 -1.11 5.37
C GLY A 120 10.01 -2.59 5.10
N ALA A 121 11.09 -2.92 4.37
CA ALA A 121 11.45 -4.30 4.07
C ALA A 121 11.74 -5.13 5.34
N THR A 122 12.36 -4.52 6.36
CA THR A 122 12.58 -5.18 7.65
C THR A 122 11.25 -5.45 8.35
N THR A 123 10.36 -4.46 8.45
CA THR A 123 9.06 -4.64 9.11
C THR A 123 8.25 -5.74 8.45
N ILE A 124 8.07 -5.66 7.12
CA ILE A 124 7.21 -6.56 6.34
C ILE A 124 7.85 -7.95 6.20
N GLY A 125 9.16 -8.00 5.95
CA GLY A 125 9.89 -9.25 5.77
C GLY A 125 9.85 -10.16 7.00
N PHE A 126 9.83 -9.58 8.20
CA PHE A 126 9.64 -10.31 9.47
C PHE A 126 8.15 -10.55 9.80
N GLY A 127 7.22 -10.22 8.92
CA GLY A 127 5.79 -10.51 9.09
C GLY A 127 4.95 -9.39 9.68
N GLY A 128 5.46 -8.17 9.75
CA GLY A 128 4.64 -7.00 10.08
C GLY A 128 3.47 -6.85 9.12
N SER A 129 2.25 -6.74 9.65
CA SER A 129 0.99 -6.78 8.88
C SER A 129 0.66 -5.46 8.21
N VAL A 130 1.57 -4.95 7.38
CA VAL A 130 1.49 -3.62 6.72
C VAL A 130 1.90 -3.71 5.25
N GLY A 131 1.62 -2.66 4.49
CA GLY A 131 1.92 -2.62 3.06
C GLY A 131 3.23 -1.91 2.71
N PRO A 132 3.81 -2.22 1.53
CA PRO A 132 5.08 -1.68 1.04
C PRO A 132 4.95 -0.26 0.47
N GLU A 133 3.72 0.21 0.17
CA GLU A 133 3.46 1.40 -0.62
C GLU A 133 3.97 2.67 0.06
N ALA A 134 3.73 2.83 1.37
CA ALA A 134 4.13 4.02 2.09
C ALA A 134 5.66 4.22 2.11
N PRO A 135 6.49 3.20 2.42
CA PRO A 135 7.94 3.29 2.26
C PRO A 135 8.39 3.61 0.84
N ILE A 136 7.76 3.00 -0.16
CA ILE A 136 8.14 3.16 -1.57
C ILE A 136 7.74 4.53 -2.09
N VAL A 137 6.53 5.00 -1.81
CA VAL A 137 6.06 6.35 -2.18
C VAL A 137 6.96 7.43 -1.56
N LEU A 138 7.36 7.27 -0.29
CA LEU A 138 8.29 8.19 0.35
C LEU A 138 9.67 8.16 -0.30
N THR A 139 10.15 6.97 -0.67
CA THR A 139 11.42 6.81 -1.41
C THR A 139 11.37 7.52 -2.76
N GLY A 140 10.33 7.29 -3.57
CA GLY A 140 10.15 7.92 -4.85
C GLY A 140 10.02 9.44 -4.74
N ALA A 141 9.21 9.93 -3.80
CA ALA A 141 9.07 11.34 -3.50
C ALA A 141 10.41 11.98 -3.09
N ALA A 142 11.21 11.29 -2.27
CA ALA A 142 12.54 11.74 -1.88
C ALA A 142 13.50 11.82 -3.08
N ILE A 143 13.46 10.83 -3.97
CA ILE A 143 14.24 10.83 -5.21
C ILE A 143 13.86 12.05 -6.06
N GLY A 144 12.57 12.25 -6.36
CA GLY A 144 12.08 13.38 -7.14
C GLY A 144 12.44 14.74 -6.53
N SER A 145 12.27 14.90 -5.22
CA SER A 145 12.64 16.11 -4.47
C SER A 145 14.15 16.40 -4.56
N ASN A 146 15.00 15.38 -4.40
CA ASN A 146 16.44 15.57 -4.44
C ASN A 146 16.98 15.81 -5.85
N VAL A 147 16.42 15.17 -6.89
CA VAL A 147 16.71 15.47 -8.30
C VAL A 147 16.33 16.92 -8.63
N GLY A 148 15.15 17.39 -8.23
CA GLY A 148 14.74 18.77 -8.42
C GLY A 148 15.68 19.79 -7.74
N ARG A 149 16.16 19.46 -6.54
CA ARG A 149 17.16 20.28 -5.83
C ARG A 149 18.52 20.30 -6.51
N LEU A 150 18.99 19.16 -7.00
CA LEU A 150 20.25 19.07 -7.76
C LEU A 150 20.20 19.90 -9.04
N ALA A 151 19.05 19.90 -9.72
CA ALA A 151 18.81 20.71 -10.91
C ALA A 151 18.51 22.19 -10.58
N ARG A 152 18.50 22.58 -9.30
CA ARG A 152 18.19 23.95 -8.81
C ARG A 152 16.86 24.50 -9.33
N LEU A 153 15.85 23.65 -9.41
CA LEU A 153 14.51 24.03 -9.88
C LEU A 153 13.77 24.87 -8.82
N ASN A 154 12.82 25.66 -9.30
CA ASN A 154 11.92 26.41 -8.43
C ASN A 154 10.96 25.45 -7.67
N TYR A 155 10.22 25.99 -6.69
CA TYR A 155 9.30 25.24 -5.87
C TYR A 155 8.29 24.41 -6.70
N LYS A 156 7.61 25.04 -7.68
CA LYS A 156 6.59 24.35 -8.50
C LYS A 156 7.13 23.13 -9.24
N HIS A 157 8.29 23.26 -9.90
CA HIS A 157 8.93 22.18 -10.62
C HIS A 157 9.50 21.10 -9.67
N THR A 158 10.00 21.49 -8.49
CA THR A 158 10.44 20.53 -7.47
C THR A 158 9.26 19.73 -6.91
N THR A 159 8.11 20.37 -6.66
CA THR A 159 6.87 19.70 -6.26
C THR A 159 6.41 18.71 -7.34
N LEU A 160 6.43 19.13 -8.61
CA LEU A 160 6.07 18.25 -9.72
C LEU A 160 6.98 17.02 -9.80
N LEU A 161 8.31 17.18 -9.67
CA LEU A 161 9.23 16.03 -9.68
C LEU A 161 9.08 15.14 -8.45
N LEU A 162 8.80 15.71 -7.28
CA LEU A 162 8.46 14.96 -6.08
C LEU A 162 7.23 14.06 -6.34
N CYS A 163 6.19 14.63 -6.93
CA CYS A 163 4.98 13.92 -7.33
C CYS A 163 5.25 12.86 -8.41
N CYS A 164 6.08 13.19 -9.42
CA CYS A 164 6.53 12.23 -10.42
C CYS A 164 7.23 11.03 -9.77
N GLY A 165 8.10 11.27 -8.79
CA GLY A 165 8.78 10.20 -8.06
C GLY A 165 7.83 9.33 -7.22
N ALA A 166 6.89 9.95 -6.50
CA ALA A 166 5.88 9.24 -5.73
C ALA A 166 5.00 8.33 -6.60
N GLY A 167 4.42 8.89 -7.68
CA GLY A 167 3.60 8.15 -8.62
C GLY A 167 4.36 7.07 -9.38
N ALA A 168 5.60 7.36 -9.80
CA ALA A 168 6.48 6.41 -10.47
C ALA A 168 6.81 5.20 -9.58
N ALA A 169 7.09 5.43 -8.30
CA ALA A 169 7.38 4.36 -7.35
C ALA A 169 6.15 3.46 -7.11
N LEU A 170 4.96 4.07 -6.99
CA LEU A 170 3.71 3.33 -6.89
C LEU A 170 3.39 2.56 -8.18
N ALA A 171 3.60 3.18 -9.35
CA ALA A 171 3.43 2.54 -10.64
C ALA A 171 4.35 1.32 -10.81
N ALA A 172 5.60 1.41 -10.33
CA ALA A 172 6.57 0.33 -10.41
C ALA A 172 6.20 -0.85 -9.50
N ILE A 173 5.79 -0.61 -8.23
CA ILE A 173 5.47 -1.70 -7.28
C ILE A 173 4.27 -2.51 -7.75
N PHE A 174 3.25 -1.86 -8.32
CA PHE A 174 2.03 -2.50 -8.80
C PHE A 174 2.04 -2.81 -10.30
N LYS A 175 3.11 -2.46 -11.03
CA LYS A 175 3.17 -2.55 -12.51
C LYS A 175 1.98 -1.85 -13.19
N ALA A 176 1.49 -0.76 -12.59
CA ALA A 176 0.24 -0.07 -12.89
C ALA A 176 0.50 1.42 -13.18
N PRO A 177 0.87 1.80 -14.41
CA PRO A 177 1.28 3.17 -14.73
C PRO A 177 0.17 4.20 -14.61
N ILE A 178 -1.09 3.86 -14.98
CA ILE A 178 -2.22 4.78 -14.86
C ILE A 178 -2.54 5.04 -13.40
N THR A 179 -2.52 3.99 -12.58
CA THR A 179 -2.71 4.09 -11.13
C THR A 179 -1.72 5.05 -10.48
N GLY A 180 -0.43 4.99 -10.87
CA GLY A 180 0.58 5.90 -10.34
C GLY A 180 0.28 7.38 -10.65
N VAL A 181 -0.27 7.67 -11.83
CA VAL A 181 -0.72 9.02 -12.21
C VAL A 181 -1.93 9.45 -11.41
N VAL A 182 -2.97 8.61 -11.38
CA VAL A 182 -4.23 8.92 -10.70
C VAL A 182 -4.02 9.09 -9.19
N PHE A 183 -3.18 8.26 -8.57
CA PHE A 183 -2.78 8.41 -7.17
C PHE A 183 -2.23 9.80 -6.84
N VAL A 184 -1.38 10.33 -7.70
CA VAL A 184 -0.81 11.67 -7.49
C VAL A 184 -1.88 12.75 -7.62
N LEU A 185 -2.78 12.63 -8.59
CA LEU A 185 -3.83 13.61 -8.81
C LEU A 185 -4.87 13.60 -7.68
N GLU A 186 -5.23 12.43 -7.19
CA GLU A 186 -6.32 12.25 -6.24
C GLU A 186 -5.86 12.33 -4.77
N ILE A 187 -4.74 11.68 -4.42
CA ILE A 187 -4.25 11.61 -3.03
C ILE A 187 -3.25 12.72 -2.72
N LEU A 188 -2.32 13.01 -3.64
CA LEU A 188 -1.38 14.10 -3.44
C LEU A 188 -1.92 15.45 -3.91
N MET A 189 -3.13 15.48 -4.49
CA MET A 189 -3.86 16.69 -4.88
C MET A 189 -3.06 17.61 -5.81
N LEU A 190 -2.33 17.04 -6.77
CA LEU A 190 -1.61 17.82 -7.76
C LEU A 190 -2.57 18.40 -8.79
N ASP A 191 -2.45 19.69 -9.09
CA ASP A 191 -3.27 20.37 -10.10
C ASP A 191 -3.15 19.74 -11.49
N ILE A 192 -4.28 19.47 -12.12
CA ILE A 192 -4.37 18.86 -13.46
C ILE A 192 -4.12 19.94 -14.51
N THR A 193 -2.91 19.96 -15.04
CA THR A 193 -2.53 20.79 -16.18
C THR A 193 -1.75 19.94 -17.19
N ALA A 194 -1.78 20.32 -18.47
CA ALA A 194 -0.97 19.61 -19.48
C ALA A 194 0.53 19.60 -19.10
N GLY A 195 1.00 20.64 -18.44
CA GLY A 195 2.38 20.77 -17.96
C GLY A 195 2.73 19.84 -16.80
N SER A 196 1.74 19.37 -16.01
CA SER A 196 1.95 18.45 -14.88
C SER A 196 1.69 16.99 -15.27
N VAL A 197 0.67 16.71 -16.06
CA VAL A 197 0.25 15.34 -16.39
C VAL A 197 1.28 14.62 -17.29
N ILE A 198 1.85 15.31 -18.29
CA ILE A 198 2.81 14.69 -19.22
C ILE A 198 4.09 14.20 -18.51
N PRO A 199 4.82 15.00 -17.70
CA PRO A 199 5.96 14.51 -16.93
C PRO A 199 5.60 13.37 -15.99
N LEU A 200 4.42 13.41 -15.36
CA LEU A 200 3.93 12.38 -14.45
C LEU A 200 3.70 11.05 -15.19
N LEU A 201 3.05 11.07 -16.34
CA LEU A 201 2.89 9.90 -17.22
C LEU A 201 4.25 9.32 -17.64
N ILE A 202 5.17 10.16 -18.09
CA ILE A 202 6.52 9.73 -18.49
C ILE A 202 7.22 9.04 -17.34
N ALA A 203 7.20 9.61 -16.13
CA ALA A 203 7.84 9.01 -14.95
C ALA A 203 7.21 7.66 -14.57
N SER A 204 5.88 7.57 -14.57
CA SER A 204 5.14 6.35 -14.24
C SER A 204 5.40 5.24 -15.26
N ILE A 205 5.31 5.53 -16.56
CA ILE A 205 5.59 4.56 -17.63
C ILE A 205 7.05 4.10 -17.56
N THR A 206 7.99 5.01 -17.38
CA THR A 206 9.42 4.67 -17.29
C THR A 206 9.70 3.74 -16.11
N ALA A 207 9.12 4.03 -14.94
CA ALA A 207 9.30 3.20 -13.74
C ALA A 207 8.65 1.83 -13.89
N THR A 208 7.46 1.76 -14.48
CA THR A 208 6.77 0.48 -14.78
C THR A 208 7.56 -0.34 -15.80
N THR A 209 8.10 0.29 -16.84
CA THR A 209 8.96 -0.39 -17.82
C THR A 209 10.21 -0.96 -17.15
N MET A 210 10.84 -0.20 -16.24
CA MET A 210 11.95 -0.71 -15.43
C MET A 210 11.54 -1.90 -14.57
N ALA A 211 10.35 -1.86 -13.97
CA ALA A 211 9.83 -2.99 -13.20
C ALA A 211 9.63 -4.23 -14.08
N PHE A 212 9.08 -4.10 -15.29
CA PHE A 212 8.96 -5.21 -16.24
C PHE A 212 10.31 -5.77 -16.68
N MET A 213 11.29 -4.89 -16.95
CA MET A 213 12.64 -5.33 -17.35
C MET A 213 13.36 -6.11 -16.23
N LEU A 214 13.16 -5.73 -14.97
CA LEU A 214 13.90 -6.31 -13.84
C LEU A 214 13.17 -7.51 -13.20
N ARG A 215 11.84 -7.55 -13.28
CA ARG A 215 10.97 -8.53 -12.60
C ARG A 215 10.19 -9.45 -13.56
N GLY A 216 10.35 -9.25 -14.87
CA GLY A 216 9.54 -9.95 -15.86
C GLY A 216 8.12 -9.40 -16.02
N PHE A 217 7.39 -10.00 -16.98
CA PHE A 217 6.03 -9.57 -17.33
C PHE A 217 4.94 -10.25 -16.51
N ASP A 218 5.29 -11.10 -15.55
CA ASP A 218 4.29 -11.80 -14.74
C ASP A 218 3.40 -10.79 -14.01
N PRO A 219 2.07 -10.95 -14.07
CA PRO A 219 1.15 -10.08 -13.36
C PRO A 219 1.32 -10.26 -11.85
N ILE A 220 1.08 -9.19 -11.09
CA ILE A 220 1.15 -9.24 -9.62
C ILE A 220 0.02 -10.09 -9.07
N LEU A 221 -1.18 -9.94 -9.65
CA LEU A 221 -2.28 -10.84 -9.45
C LEU A 221 -2.33 -11.81 -10.64
N ALA A 222 -1.93 -13.06 -10.40
CA ALA A 222 -2.01 -14.10 -11.42
C ALA A 222 -3.47 -14.57 -11.61
N VAL A 223 -4.38 -13.63 -11.86
CA VAL A 223 -5.81 -13.89 -12.04
C VAL A 223 -6.15 -13.73 -13.51
N THR A 224 -6.66 -14.81 -14.11
CA THR A 224 -7.25 -14.77 -15.44
C THR A 224 -8.76 -14.83 -15.27
N LEU A 225 -9.46 -13.72 -15.54
CA LEU A 225 -10.92 -13.71 -15.52
C LEU A 225 -11.44 -14.72 -16.56
N GLN A 226 -12.23 -15.65 -16.09
CA GLN A 226 -12.88 -16.64 -16.95
C GLN A 226 -14.21 -16.07 -17.47
N PRO A 227 -14.79 -16.63 -18.55
CA PRO A 227 -16.09 -16.19 -19.05
C PRO A 227 -17.21 -16.18 -18.00
N GLN A 228 -17.14 -17.08 -17.02
CA GLN A 228 -18.07 -17.15 -15.87
C GLN A 228 -17.89 -16.01 -14.85
N ASP A 229 -16.74 -15.33 -14.89
CA ASP A 229 -16.48 -14.17 -14.04
C ASP A 229 -16.96 -12.86 -14.68
N ALA A 230 -17.54 -12.93 -15.88
CA ALA A 230 -18.02 -11.78 -16.61
C ALA A 230 -19.19 -11.10 -15.87
N PHE A 231 -19.22 -9.79 -15.92
CA PHE A 231 -20.28 -8.99 -15.33
C PHE A 231 -21.61 -9.20 -16.06
N GLU A 232 -22.67 -9.50 -15.30
CA GLU A 232 -24.06 -9.58 -15.77
C GLU A 232 -24.93 -8.52 -15.10
N LEU A 233 -25.89 -7.95 -15.84
CA LEU A 233 -26.71 -6.84 -15.36
C LEU A 233 -27.54 -7.16 -14.09
N TRP A 234 -27.96 -8.42 -13.90
CA TRP A 234 -28.71 -8.84 -12.71
C TRP A 234 -27.88 -8.74 -11.42
N GLN A 235 -26.55 -8.72 -11.54
CA GLN A 235 -25.65 -8.61 -10.39
C GLN A 235 -25.51 -7.17 -9.84
N ILE A 236 -26.06 -6.14 -10.55
CA ILE A 236 -25.96 -4.74 -10.11
C ILE A 236 -26.43 -4.55 -8.66
N PRO A 237 -27.58 -5.08 -8.20
CA PRO A 237 -28.00 -4.93 -6.80
C PRO A 237 -27.00 -5.51 -5.81
N LEU A 238 -26.29 -6.59 -6.18
CA LEU A 238 -25.28 -7.22 -5.32
C LEU A 238 -24.02 -6.35 -5.22
N PHE A 239 -23.59 -5.70 -6.31
CA PHE A 239 -22.47 -4.75 -6.27
C PHE A 239 -22.84 -3.47 -5.51
N ILE A 240 -24.08 -3.04 -5.52
CA ILE A 240 -24.57 -1.96 -4.66
C ILE A 240 -24.48 -2.37 -3.18
N LEU A 241 -24.96 -3.56 -2.85
CA LEU A 241 -24.86 -4.12 -1.49
C LEU A 241 -23.39 -4.25 -1.06
N LEU A 242 -22.53 -4.79 -1.94
CA LEU A 242 -21.08 -4.87 -1.72
C LEU A 242 -20.50 -3.48 -1.45
N GLY A 243 -20.90 -2.45 -2.21
CA GLY A 243 -20.46 -1.07 -2.02
C GLY A 243 -20.81 -0.53 -0.62
N VAL A 244 -22.03 -0.79 -0.16
CA VAL A 244 -22.46 -0.38 1.21
C VAL A 244 -21.64 -1.11 2.27
N CYS A 245 -21.45 -2.43 2.14
CA CYS A 245 -20.64 -3.22 3.08
C CYS A 245 -19.17 -2.75 3.08
N CYS A 246 -18.59 -2.47 1.91
CA CYS A 246 -17.25 -1.92 1.79
C CYS A 246 -17.13 -0.55 2.45
N GLY A 247 -18.12 0.33 2.32
CA GLY A 247 -18.14 1.63 2.99
C GLY A 247 -18.18 1.51 4.51
N LEU A 248 -18.99 0.61 5.04
CA LEU A 248 -19.02 0.31 6.49
C LEU A 248 -17.69 -0.27 6.98
N MET A 249 -17.06 -1.15 6.17
CA MET A 249 -15.74 -1.70 6.49
C MET A 249 -14.65 -0.65 6.42
N SER A 250 -14.73 0.32 5.52
CA SER A 250 -13.80 1.45 5.42
C SER A 250 -13.88 2.33 6.68
N TRP A 251 -15.07 2.65 7.14
CA TRP A 251 -15.28 3.36 8.40
C TRP A 251 -14.74 2.59 9.61
N TYR A 252 -15.00 1.27 9.67
CA TYR A 252 -14.44 0.40 10.70
C TYR A 252 -12.90 0.43 10.67
N PHE A 253 -12.31 0.35 9.46
CA PHE A 253 -10.86 0.37 9.25
C PHE A 253 -10.23 1.65 9.82
N THR A 254 -10.74 2.81 9.41
CA THR A 254 -10.23 4.12 9.84
C THR A 254 -10.43 4.33 11.34
N SER A 255 -11.64 4.07 11.85
CA SER A 255 -11.97 4.20 13.28
C SER A 255 -11.11 3.29 14.16
N THR A 256 -10.91 2.03 13.76
CA THR A 256 -10.11 1.07 14.52
C THR A 256 -8.63 1.44 14.50
N ASN A 257 -8.10 1.85 13.34
CA ASN A 257 -6.72 2.31 13.24
C ASN A 257 -6.45 3.50 14.18
N LEU A 258 -7.36 4.47 14.22
CA LEU A 258 -7.25 5.62 15.13
C LEU A 258 -7.38 5.23 16.60
N ARG A 259 -8.30 4.33 16.95
CA ARG A 259 -8.48 3.85 18.33
C ARG A 259 -7.25 3.11 18.84
N VAL A 260 -6.70 2.20 18.04
CA VAL A 260 -5.47 1.46 18.36
C VAL A 260 -4.29 2.43 18.48
N GLY A 261 -4.13 3.36 17.52
CA GLY A 261 -3.10 4.40 17.59
C GLY A 261 -3.21 5.26 18.86
N ASN A 262 -4.43 5.64 19.26
CA ASN A 262 -4.68 6.39 20.50
C ASN A 262 -4.35 5.57 21.75
N PHE A 263 -4.64 4.29 21.77
CA PHE A 263 -4.27 3.38 22.85
C PHE A 263 -2.74 3.31 23.02
N PHE A 264 -2.00 3.08 21.92
CA PHE A 264 -0.54 3.02 21.97
C PHE A 264 0.12 4.36 22.34
N ARG A 265 -0.51 5.50 22.03
CA ARG A 265 -0.01 6.82 22.46
C ARG A 265 -0.03 7.00 23.99
N LYS A 266 -0.94 6.34 24.70
CA LYS A 266 -1.00 6.36 26.17
C LYS A 266 0.13 5.53 26.83
N ILE A 267 0.85 4.73 26.07
CA ILE A 267 1.97 3.92 26.57
C ILE A 267 3.23 4.77 26.46
N ASP A 268 3.80 5.18 27.58
CA ASP A 268 4.98 6.07 27.63
C ASP A 268 6.27 5.39 27.16
N SER A 269 6.44 4.11 27.51
CA SER A 269 7.68 3.37 27.22
C SER A 269 7.66 2.70 25.85
N GLN A 270 8.67 2.97 25.03
CA GLN A 270 8.85 2.31 23.73
C GLN A 270 8.97 0.79 23.87
N TYR A 271 9.63 0.29 24.91
CA TYR A 271 9.74 -1.16 25.17
C TYR A 271 8.38 -1.80 25.42
N LYS A 272 7.48 -1.11 26.16
CA LYS A 272 6.11 -1.60 26.37
C LYS A 272 5.33 -1.61 25.06
N LYS A 273 5.52 -0.62 24.17
CA LYS A 273 4.89 -0.62 22.84
C LYS A 273 5.34 -1.83 22.02
N TRP A 274 6.62 -2.17 22.02
CA TRP A 274 7.13 -3.35 21.32
C TRP A 274 6.55 -4.64 21.87
N LEU A 275 6.51 -4.77 23.20
CA LEU A 275 5.97 -5.96 23.85
C LEU A 275 4.47 -6.15 23.54
N VAL A 276 3.69 -5.10 23.72
CA VAL A 276 2.23 -5.14 23.47
C VAL A 276 1.95 -5.36 21.97
N GLY A 277 2.58 -4.58 21.09
CA GLY A 277 2.37 -4.70 19.63
C GLY A 277 2.87 -6.04 19.09
N GLY A 278 4.06 -6.48 19.53
CA GLY A 278 4.59 -7.78 19.14
C GLY A 278 3.74 -8.94 19.63
N ALA A 279 3.26 -8.90 20.88
CA ALA A 279 2.37 -9.92 21.42
C ALA A 279 1.01 -9.97 20.70
N VAL A 280 0.36 -8.82 20.51
CA VAL A 280 -0.93 -8.73 19.78
C VAL A 280 -0.75 -9.28 18.36
N LEU A 281 0.27 -8.81 17.64
CA LEU A 281 0.51 -9.24 16.26
C LEU A 281 0.86 -10.72 16.17
N GLY A 282 1.75 -11.21 17.05
CA GLY A 282 2.13 -12.61 17.07
C GLY A 282 0.97 -13.54 17.37
N ILE A 283 0.13 -13.22 18.36
CA ILE A 283 -1.07 -14.00 18.71
C ILE A 283 -2.06 -14.01 17.53
N LEU A 284 -2.29 -12.85 16.91
CA LEU A 284 -3.21 -12.75 15.77
C LEU A 284 -2.71 -13.56 14.58
N ILE A 285 -1.43 -13.52 14.25
CA ILE A 285 -0.87 -14.30 13.14
C ILE A 285 -0.87 -15.80 13.46
N PHE A 286 -0.64 -16.18 14.72
CA PHE A 286 -0.70 -17.58 15.14
C PHE A 286 -2.10 -18.17 15.00
N ILE A 287 -3.14 -17.36 15.26
CA ILE A 287 -4.54 -17.77 15.10
C ILE A 287 -4.97 -17.69 13.63
N PHE A 288 -4.58 -16.60 12.95
CA PHE A 288 -4.92 -16.28 11.57
C PHE A 288 -3.65 -16.06 10.71
N PRO A 289 -3.02 -17.12 10.19
CA PRO A 289 -1.80 -17.03 9.40
C PRO A 289 -1.86 -16.05 8.20
N PRO A 290 -3.00 -15.88 7.50
CA PRO A 290 -3.09 -14.90 6.41
C PRO A 290 -2.80 -13.45 6.81
N LEU A 291 -2.75 -13.13 8.12
CA LEU A 291 -2.38 -11.80 8.62
C LEU A 291 -0.88 -11.52 8.52
N TYR A 292 -0.04 -12.50 8.23
CA TYR A 292 1.40 -12.36 8.11
C TYR A 292 1.78 -11.47 6.92
N GLY A 293 2.59 -10.45 7.18
CA GLY A 293 3.10 -9.55 6.15
C GLY A 293 2.00 -8.77 5.41
N GLU A 294 2.18 -8.63 4.11
CA GLU A 294 1.25 -7.89 3.23
C GLU A 294 -0.11 -8.58 3.09
N GLY A 295 -0.13 -9.92 3.09
CA GLY A 295 -1.33 -10.74 2.96
C GLY A 295 -1.72 -11.10 1.52
N TYR A 296 -0.86 -10.84 0.53
CA TYR A 296 -1.15 -11.17 -0.88
C TYR A 296 -1.46 -12.66 -1.09
N GLU A 297 -0.76 -13.56 -0.40
CA GLU A 297 -0.98 -15.01 -0.50
C GLU A 297 -2.42 -15.38 -0.09
N GLY A 298 -2.95 -14.74 0.95
CA GLY A 298 -4.29 -15.03 1.46
C GLY A 298 -5.42 -14.74 0.46
N PHE A 299 -5.43 -13.56 -0.15
CA PHE A 299 -6.49 -13.27 -1.13
C PHE A 299 -6.24 -13.95 -2.48
N MET A 300 -5.01 -14.29 -2.84
CA MET A 300 -4.72 -15.12 -4.00
C MET A 300 -5.32 -16.52 -3.85
N SER A 301 -5.22 -17.14 -2.67
CA SER A 301 -5.88 -18.43 -2.41
C SER A 301 -7.40 -18.34 -2.57
N LEU A 302 -8.04 -17.24 -2.12
CA LEU A 302 -9.47 -16.98 -2.33
C LEU A 302 -9.81 -16.86 -3.83
N MET A 303 -9.01 -16.13 -4.61
CA MET A 303 -9.23 -15.97 -6.05
C MET A 303 -9.05 -17.26 -6.86
N HIS A 304 -8.23 -18.19 -6.38
CA HIS A 304 -8.07 -19.51 -7.01
C HIS A 304 -9.10 -20.54 -6.52
N GLY A 305 -10.11 -20.13 -5.77
CA GLY A 305 -11.12 -21.04 -5.20
C GLY A 305 -10.59 -21.99 -4.12
N ARG A 306 -9.42 -21.68 -3.55
CA ARG A 306 -8.72 -22.50 -2.56
C ARG A 306 -8.79 -21.90 -1.16
N ALA A 307 -10.00 -21.52 -0.74
CA ALA A 307 -10.23 -20.91 0.56
C ALA A 307 -9.76 -21.80 1.74
N GLN A 308 -9.69 -23.13 1.54
CA GLN A 308 -9.18 -24.08 2.53
C GLN A 308 -7.68 -23.88 2.84
N GLU A 309 -6.87 -23.36 1.88
CA GLU A 309 -5.46 -23.08 2.10
C GLU A 309 -5.22 -21.96 3.12
N LEU A 310 -6.22 -21.10 3.38
CA LEU A 310 -6.15 -20.09 4.44
C LEU A 310 -5.97 -20.67 5.84
N PHE A 311 -6.35 -21.94 6.01
CA PHE A 311 -6.21 -22.67 7.26
C PHE A 311 -4.85 -23.32 7.45
N ASP A 312 -3.99 -23.30 6.41
CA ASP A 312 -2.67 -23.88 6.51
C ASP A 312 -1.89 -23.16 7.61
N ASN A 313 -1.28 -23.94 8.49
CA ASN A 313 -0.62 -23.46 9.70
C ASN A 313 -1.51 -22.74 10.73
N SER A 314 -2.85 -22.84 10.65
CA SER A 314 -3.79 -22.31 11.63
C SER A 314 -4.16 -23.36 12.69
N LEU A 315 -4.55 -22.88 13.90
CA LEU A 315 -5.17 -23.72 14.92
C LEU A 315 -6.47 -24.38 14.43
N PHE A 316 -7.11 -23.80 13.44
CA PHE A 316 -8.39 -24.26 12.88
C PHE A 316 -8.23 -25.21 11.69
N TYR A 317 -7.02 -25.65 11.35
CA TYR A 317 -6.74 -26.52 10.21
C TYR A 317 -7.69 -27.74 10.12
N ARG A 318 -8.03 -28.31 11.26
CA ARG A 318 -8.94 -29.49 11.36
C ARG A 318 -10.36 -29.22 10.84
N PHE A 319 -10.79 -27.98 10.80
CA PHE A 319 -12.15 -27.57 10.44
C PHE A 319 -12.26 -27.03 9.01
N ARG A 320 -11.20 -27.09 8.21
CA ARG A 320 -11.11 -26.51 6.85
C ARG A 320 -12.13 -27.07 5.84
N GLU A 321 -12.73 -28.23 6.11
CA GLU A 321 -13.70 -28.92 5.24
C GLU A 321 -15.15 -28.47 5.52
N ILE A 322 -15.37 -27.62 6.54
CA ILE A 322 -16.69 -27.16 6.94
C ILE A 322 -16.92 -25.76 6.36
N ASP A 323 -17.78 -25.64 5.36
CA ASP A 323 -18.00 -24.38 4.63
C ASP A 323 -18.33 -23.19 5.53
N TRP A 324 -19.19 -23.39 6.56
CA TRP A 324 -19.52 -22.33 7.51
C TRP A 324 -18.32 -21.86 8.34
N VAL A 325 -17.40 -22.74 8.65
CA VAL A 325 -16.18 -22.39 9.38
C VAL A 325 -15.26 -21.61 8.45
N VAL A 326 -15.19 -21.98 7.17
CA VAL A 326 -14.42 -21.22 6.16
C VAL A 326 -14.97 -19.78 6.06
N ILE A 327 -16.26 -19.59 5.89
CA ILE A 327 -16.90 -18.27 5.81
C ILE A 327 -16.61 -17.45 7.08
N LEU A 328 -16.79 -18.03 8.26
CA LEU A 328 -16.53 -17.36 9.53
C LEU A 328 -15.06 -16.98 9.69
N PHE A 329 -14.14 -17.84 9.26
CA PHE A 329 -12.70 -17.58 9.30
C PHE A 329 -12.31 -16.42 8.38
N VAL A 330 -12.85 -16.36 7.15
CA VAL A 330 -12.65 -15.27 6.20
C VAL A 330 -13.14 -13.95 6.81
N ILE A 331 -14.36 -13.94 7.38
CA ILE A 331 -14.92 -12.76 8.04
C ILE A 331 -14.07 -12.33 9.24
N ALA A 332 -13.66 -13.26 10.11
CA ALA A 332 -12.82 -12.94 11.26
C ALA A 332 -11.45 -12.37 10.84
N THR A 333 -10.81 -12.98 9.84
CA THR A 333 -9.53 -12.53 9.31
C THR A 333 -9.59 -11.08 8.79
N MET A 334 -10.68 -10.70 8.13
CA MET A 334 -10.94 -9.35 7.65
C MET A 334 -10.91 -8.32 8.80
N PHE A 335 -11.63 -8.60 9.89
CA PHE A 335 -11.66 -7.70 11.05
C PHE A 335 -10.31 -7.61 11.77
N PHE A 336 -9.64 -8.73 11.97
CA PHE A 336 -8.37 -8.78 12.68
C PHE A 336 -7.20 -8.20 11.89
N LYS A 337 -7.27 -8.16 10.53
CA LYS A 337 -6.25 -7.50 9.69
C LYS A 337 -6.05 -6.04 10.08
N VAL A 338 -7.13 -5.32 10.36
CA VAL A 338 -7.08 -3.91 10.74
C VAL A 338 -6.34 -3.73 12.07
N ILE A 339 -6.63 -4.60 13.05
CA ILE A 339 -5.98 -4.55 14.37
C ILE A 339 -4.50 -4.91 14.26
N ALA A 340 -4.17 -5.93 13.47
CA ALA A 340 -2.80 -6.36 13.22
C ALA A 340 -1.96 -5.23 12.56
N MET A 341 -2.52 -4.60 11.53
CA MET A 341 -1.90 -3.47 10.83
C MET A 341 -1.69 -2.27 11.77
N ALA A 342 -2.74 -1.85 12.48
CA ALA A 342 -2.70 -0.71 13.37
C ALA A 342 -1.69 -0.93 14.52
N SER A 343 -1.63 -2.16 15.07
CA SER A 343 -0.68 -2.53 16.13
C SER A 343 0.76 -2.52 15.62
N THR A 344 1.02 -2.99 14.39
CA THR A 344 2.34 -2.95 13.75
C THR A 344 2.86 -1.52 13.64
N ASN A 345 2.05 -0.61 13.08
CA ASN A 345 2.43 0.80 12.91
C ASN A 345 2.57 1.52 14.24
N ALA A 346 1.63 1.32 15.18
CA ALA A 346 1.63 1.98 16.47
C ALA A 346 2.77 1.53 17.39
N ALA A 347 3.27 0.31 17.23
CA ALA A 347 4.45 -0.19 17.94
C ALA A 347 5.77 0.33 17.36
N GLY A 348 5.76 0.95 16.18
CA GLY A 348 6.93 1.57 15.55
C GLY A 348 7.40 0.86 14.28
N GLY A 349 6.63 -0.07 13.73
CA GLY A 349 6.85 -0.64 12.41
C GLY A 349 6.75 0.42 11.31
N VAL A 350 7.37 0.15 10.18
CA VAL A 350 7.39 1.02 9.00
C VAL A 350 6.61 0.37 7.87
N GLY A 351 5.43 0.90 7.53
CA GLY A 351 4.62 0.36 6.45
C GLY A 351 3.36 1.19 6.18
N GLY A 352 2.63 0.80 5.13
CA GLY A 352 1.44 1.48 4.65
C GLY A 352 0.14 0.83 5.07
N THR A 353 -0.94 1.55 4.85
CA THR A 353 -2.32 1.12 5.06
C THR A 353 -3.02 0.66 3.78
N PHE A 354 -2.36 0.85 2.63
CA PHE A 354 -2.90 0.62 1.30
C PHE A 354 -3.11 -0.89 1.03
N ALA A 355 -2.07 -1.75 1.07
CA ALA A 355 -2.23 -3.19 0.91
C ALA A 355 -3.15 -3.82 1.97
N PRO A 356 -3.10 -3.44 3.26
CA PRO A 356 -4.10 -3.87 4.23
C PRO A 356 -5.54 -3.50 3.85
N SER A 357 -5.80 -2.33 3.25
CA SER A 357 -7.16 -1.98 2.78
C SER A 357 -7.60 -2.83 1.60
N LEU A 358 -6.69 -3.15 0.67
CA LEU A 358 -6.95 -4.11 -0.41
C LEU A 358 -7.28 -5.51 0.13
N PHE A 359 -6.51 -5.98 1.13
CA PHE A 359 -6.76 -7.26 1.79
C PHE A 359 -8.15 -7.30 2.43
N VAL A 360 -8.49 -6.30 3.23
CA VAL A 360 -9.81 -6.21 3.88
C VAL A 360 -10.91 -6.17 2.83
N GLY A 361 -10.72 -5.44 1.74
CA GLY A 361 -11.64 -5.39 0.61
C GLY A 361 -11.82 -6.73 -0.09
N ALA A 362 -10.71 -7.43 -0.35
CA ALA A 362 -10.72 -8.77 -0.93
C ALA A 362 -11.56 -9.75 -0.09
N PHE A 363 -11.29 -9.76 1.20
CA PHE A 363 -12.01 -10.63 2.15
C PHE A 363 -13.47 -10.20 2.33
N THR A 364 -13.78 -8.90 2.25
CA THR A 364 -15.19 -8.41 2.26
C THR A 364 -15.94 -8.92 1.05
N GLY A 365 -15.36 -8.76 -0.16
CA GLY A 365 -15.97 -9.25 -1.39
C GLY A 365 -16.15 -10.76 -1.41
N ALA A 366 -15.10 -11.51 -1.05
CA ALA A 366 -15.16 -12.96 -0.96
C ALA A 366 -16.22 -13.44 0.06
N SER A 367 -16.30 -12.79 1.23
CA SER A 367 -17.31 -13.14 2.25
C SER A 367 -18.74 -13.00 1.72
N ILE A 368 -19.02 -11.91 0.99
CA ILE A 368 -20.36 -11.68 0.41
C ILE A 368 -20.66 -12.72 -0.66
N ALA A 369 -19.72 -13.01 -1.56
CA ALA A 369 -19.92 -14.03 -2.59
C ALA A 369 -20.14 -15.42 -1.98
N LEU A 370 -19.33 -15.82 -1.00
CA LEU A 370 -19.48 -17.09 -0.31
C LEU A 370 -20.82 -17.20 0.43
N LEU A 371 -21.28 -16.11 1.08
CA LEU A 371 -22.58 -16.07 1.75
C LEU A 371 -23.73 -16.16 0.72
N CYS A 372 -23.65 -15.44 -0.41
CA CYS A 372 -24.65 -15.51 -1.45
C CYS A 372 -24.78 -16.92 -2.03
N ASN A 373 -23.64 -17.58 -2.28
CA ASN A 373 -23.62 -18.94 -2.81
C ASN A 373 -24.15 -19.96 -1.78
N ALA A 374 -23.80 -19.78 -0.47
CA ALA A 374 -24.21 -20.70 0.57
C ALA A 374 -25.71 -20.58 0.94
N PHE A 375 -26.31 -19.37 0.84
CA PHE A 375 -27.69 -19.14 1.25
C PHE A 375 -28.72 -19.20 0.11
N PHE A 376 -28.29 -18.76 -1.10
CA PHE A 376 -29.22 -18.52 -2.20
C PHE A 376 -28.90 -19.34 -3.45
N ASP A 377 -27.80 -20.11 -3.46
CA ASP A 377 -27.32 -20.89 -4.62
C ASP A 377 -27.22 -20.05 -5.91
N TRP A 378 -26.76 -18.79 -5.77
CA TRP A 378 -26.74 -17.84 -6.91
C TRP A 378 -25.52 -18.01 -7.83
N ASP A 379 -24.60 -18.88 -7.51
CA ASP A 379 -23.35 -19.15 -8.27
C ASP A 379 -22.59 -17.86 -8.67
N VAL A 380 -22.43 -16.97 -7.69
CA VAL A 380 -21.75 -15.69 -7.88
C VAL A 380 -20.24 -15.90 -7.88
N SER A 381 -19.53 -15.29 -8.86
CA SER A 381 -18.09 -15.39 -8.93
C SER A 381 -17.38 -14.78 -7.72
N VAL A 382 -16.71 -15.62 -6.94
CA VAL A 382 -15.89 -15.20 -5.80
C VAL A 382 -14.74 -14.30 -6.27
N VAL A 383 -14.16 -14.58 -7.45
CA VAL A 383 -13.07 -13.79 -8.04
C VAL A 383 -13.51 -12.36 -8.31
N SER A 384 -14.63 -12.17 -9.01
CA SER A 384 -15.15 -10.85 -9.35
C SER A 384 -15.50 -10.04 -8.11
N PHE A 385 -16.17 -10.66 -7.12
CA PHE A 385 -16.50 -9.98 -5.87
C PHE A 385 -15.27 -9.66 -5.04
N THR A 386 -14.25 -10.52 -5.03
CA THR A 386 -12.97 -10.25 -4.36
C THR A 386 -12.29 -9.02 -4.95
N LEU A 387 -12.14 -8.97 -6.29
CA LEU A 387 -11.52 -7.85 -6.99
C LEU A 387 -12.31 -6.55 -6.79
N VAL A 388 -13.62 -6.59 -6.94
CA VAL A 388 -14.47 -5.42 -6.77
C VAL A 388 -14.48 -4.94 -5.32
N GLY A 389 -14.49 -5.87 -4.36
CA GLY A 389 -14.37 -5.55 -2.93
C GLY A 389 -13.06 -4.85 -2.58
N MET A 390 -11.91 -5.27 -3.21
CA MET A 390 -10.61 -4.59 -3.04
C MET A 390 -10.72 -3.10 -3.39
N ALA A 391 -11.31 -2.78 -4.54
CA ALA A 391 -11.51 -1.39 -4.95
C ALA A 391 -12.48 -0.66 -4.02
N GLY A 392 -13.55 -1.33 -3.56
CA GLY A 392 -14.55 -0.76 -2.68
C GLY A 392 -13.96 -0.26 -1.36
N VAL A 393 -13.31 -1.14 -0.59
CA VAL A 393 -12.73 -0.74 0.72
C VAL A 393 -11.60 0.26 0.56
N MET A 394 -10.74 0.07 -0.43
CA MET A 394 -9.66 1.03 -0.68
C MET A 394 -10.22 2.43 -1.01
N SER A 395 -11.27 2.50 -1.82
CA SER A 395 -11.94 3.76 -2.18
C SER A 395 -12.42 4.55 -0.96
N GLY A 396 -13.08 3.87 -0.01
CA GLY A 396 -13.55 4.51 1.23
C GLY A 396 -12.38 4.92 2.14
N VAL A 397 -11.48 4.00 2.48
CA VAL A 397 -10.36 4.26 3.41
C VAL A 397 -9.45 5.39 2.94
N MET A 398 -9.10 5.40 1.64
CA MET A 398 -8.17 6.39 1.08
C MET A 398 -8.87 7.67 0.60
N LYS A 399 -10.20 7.67 0.50
CA LYS A 399 -10.99 8.72 -0.17
C LYS A 399 -10.54 8.93 -1.62
N ALA A 400 -10.20 7.83 -2.30
CA ALA A 400 -9.59 7.83 -3.63
C ALA A 400 -10.27 6.79 -4.55
N PRO A 401 -11.51 7.04 -5.02
CA PRO A 401 -12.24 6.11 -5.87
C PRO A 401 -11.57 5.86 -7.22
N LEU A 402 -11.03 6.88 -7.88
CA LEU A 402 -10.37 6.70 -9.17
C LEU A 402 -9.11 5.85 -9.03
N THR A 403 -8.28 6.12 -8.04
CA THR A 403 -7.06 5.35 -7.78
C THR A 403 -7.39 3.88 -7.54
N SER A 404 -8.44 3.57 -6.77
CA SER A 404 -8.84 2.19 -6.47
C SER A 404 -9.38 1.47 -7.70
N ILE A 405 -10.21 2.14 -8.52
CA ILE A 405 -10.77 1.57 -9.76
C ILE A 405 -9.65 1.22 -10.74
N PHE A 406 -8.78 2.19 -11.05
CA PHE A 406 -7.70 1.98 -12.01
C PHE A 406 -6.67 0.97 -11.50
N LEU A 407 -6.35 0.96 -10.21
CA LEU A 407 -5.45 -0.03 -9.64
C LEU A 407 -5.96 -1.45 -9.89
N ILE A 408 -7.20 -1.73 -9.53
CA ILE A 408 -7.74 -3.09 -9.68
C ILE A 408 -7.92 -3.45 -11.15
N ALA A 409 -8.31 -2.49 -12.01
CA ALA A 409 -8.39 -2.73 -13.45
C ALA A 409 -7.02 -3.07 -14.07
N GLU A 410 -5.94 -2.39 -13.67
CA GLU A 410 -4.58 -2.69 -14.12
C GLU A 410 -4.04 -4.00 -13.51
N LEU A 411 -4.33 -4.28 -12.23
CA LEU A 411 -3.89 -5.50 -11.56
C LEU A 411 -4.59 -6.76 -12.07
N SER A 412 -5.87 -6.67 -12.47
CA SER A 412 -6.64 -7.80 -13.02
C SER A 412 -6.44 -8.03 -14.52
N ASN A 413 -5.50 -7.28 -15.14
CA ASN A 413 -5.22 -7.36 -16.57
C ASN A 413 -6.43 -7.11 -17.48
N GLY A 414 -7.45 -6.37 -17.02
CA GLY A 414 -8.61 -6.12 -17.86
C GLY A 414 -9.63 -5.13 -17.30
N TYR A 415 -10.37 -4.52 -18.21
CA TYR A 415 -11.44 -3.58 -17.91
C TYR A 415 -12.82 -4.27 -17.87
N GLY A 416 -12.88 -5.61 -17.88
CA GLY A 416 -14.15 -6.35 -17.89
C GLY A 416 -15.04 -6.10 -16.67
N LEU A 417 -14.43 -5.80 -15.52
CA LEU A 417 -15.14 -5.46 -14.27
C LEU A 417 -15.25 -3.96 -14.03
N PHE A 418 -14.99 -3.10 -15.05
CA PHE A 418 -14.91 -1.65 -14.84
C PHE A 418 -16.22 -1.05 -14.31
N ILE A 419 -17.38 -1.49 -14.81
CA ILE A 419 -18.69 -1.05 -14.32
C ILE A 419 -18.92 -1.46 -12.85
N PRO A 420 -18.79 -2.72 -12.46
CA PRO A 420 -18.86 -3.12 -11.04
C PRO A 420 -17.89 -2.36 -10.14
N LEU A 421 -16.64 -2.17 -10.58
CA LEU A 421 -15.64 -1.40 -9.84
C LEU A 421 -16.10 0.02 -9.59
N MET A 422 -16.63 0.71 -10.61
CA MET A 422 -17.17 2.08 -10.47
C MET A 422 -18.35 2.14 -9.52
N ILE A 423 -19.33 1.25 -9.67
CA ILE A 423 -20.52 1.22 -8.80
C ILE A 423 -20.09 1.04 -7.33
N THR A 424 -19.32 -0.01 -7.06
CA THR A 424 -18.94 -0.37 -5.69
C THR A 424 -18.01 0.67 -5.07
N ALA A 425 -17.02 1.18 -5.80
CA ALA A 425 -16.09 2.18 -5.30
C ALA A 425 -16.78 3.52 -4.98
N CYS A 426 -17.69 3.99 -5.87
CA CYS A 426 -18.42 5.23 -5.63
C CYS A 426 -19.40 5.12 -4.46
N ILE A 427 -20.12 3.99 -4.33
CA ILE A 427 -21.02 3.78 -3.20
C ILE A 427 -20.25 3.66 -1.89
N SER A 428 -19.16 2.90 -1.88
CA SER A 428 -18.30 2.76 -0.70
C SER A 428 -17.74 4.11 -0.25
N PHE A 429 -17.22 4.90 -1.19
CA PHE A 429 -16.79 6.27 -0.92
C PHE A 429 -17.91 7.12 -0.32
N ALA A 430 -19.11 7.11 -0.91
CA ALA A 430 -20.23 7.91 -0.44
C ALA A 430 -20.68 7.51 0.97
N VAL A 431 -20.78 6.21 1.26
CA VAL A 431 -21.16 5.68 2.58
C VAL A 431 -20.12 6.08 3.63
N ASP A 432 -18.83 5.86 3.33
CA ASP A 432 -17.75 6.19 4.26
C ASP A 432 -17.60 7.70 4.45
N TYR A 433 -17.77 8.51 3.39
CA TYR A 433 -17.73 9.98 3.48
C TYR A 433 -18.86 10.54 4.34
N TYR A 434 -20.04 9.92 4.30
CA TYR A 434 -21.17 10.31 5.18
C TYR A 434 -20.88 9.99 6.65
N LEU A 435 -20.18 8.90 6.95
CA LEU A 435 -19.86 8.50 8.32
C LEU A 435 -18.62 9.21 8.87
N ASP A 436 -17.62 9.43 8.03
CA ASP A 436 -16.36 10.11 8.38
C ASP A 436 -15.81 10.82 7.13
N PRO A 437 -15.91 12.16 7.05
CA PRO A 437 -15.47 12.90 5.87
C PRO A 437 -13.96 12.95 5.67
N ASP A 438 -13.17 12.71 6.74
CA ASP A 438 -11.71 12.80 6.68
C ASP A 438 -11.08 11.52 6.12
N SER A 439 -10.07 11.67 5.25
CA SER A 439 -9.27 10.52 4.82
C SER A 439 -8.34 10.03 5.93
N ILE A 440 -7.93 8.76 5.88
CA ILE A 440 -6.97 8.22 6.84
C ILE A 440 -5.65 9.02 6.86
N TYR A 441 -5.23 9.58 5.73
CA TYR A 441 -4.03 10.40 5.62
C TYR A 441 -4.21 11.77 6.27
N THR A 442 -5.38 12.39 6.15
CA THR A 442 -5.74 13.65 6.82
C THR A 442 -5.81 13.44 8.32
N CYS A 443 -6.48 12.39 8.77
CA CYS A 443 -6.53 12.03 10.20
C CYS A 443 -5.13 11.80 10.80
N LEU A 444 -4.25 11.09 10.09
CA LEU A 444 -2.87 10.87 10.52
C LEU A 444 -2.05 12.16 10.49
N LEU A 445 -2.27 13.04 9.53
CA LEU A 445 -1.62 14.35 9.47
C LEU A 445 -1.94 15.20 10.70
N TYR A 446 -3.22 15.30 11.08
CA TYR A 446 -3.67 16.06 12.27
C TYR A 446 -3.22 15.42 13.60
N THR A 447 -3.04 14.11 13.63
CA THR A 447 -2.64 13.39 14.85
C THR A 447 -1.12 13.32 15.04
N SER A 448 -0.32 13.67 14.03
CA SER A 448 1.12 13.68 14.16
C SER A 448 1.57 14.85 15.08
N ASP A 449 2.51 14.58 16.01
CA ASP A 449 2.99 15.57 16.98
C ASP A 449 3.60 16.83 16.34
N ARG A 450 3.95 16.79 15.07
CA ARG A 450 4.47 17.94 14.29
C ARG A 450 3.38 18.91 13.85
N CYS A 451 2.16 18.43 13.56
CA CYS A 451 1.06 19.31 13.17
C CYS A 451 0.45 20.04 14.34
N ARG A 452 0.46 19.47 15.56
CA ARG A 452 0.00 20.15 16.78
C ARG A 452 0.80 21.41 17.15
N ARG A 453 2.01 21.59 16.60
CA ARG A 453 2.83 22.79 16.83
C ARG A 453 2.64 23.88 15.76
N LEU A 454 1.79 23.64 14.77
CA LEU A 454 1.53 24.56 13.65
C LEU A 454 0.10 25.14 13.68
N VAL A 455 -0.74 24.66 14.57
CA VAL A 455 -2.05 25.21 14.94
C VAL A 455 -1.97 25.81 16.35
#